data_57a3613bd3875f71a582b66ca92ee3b5
#
_entry.id   57a3613bd3875f71a582b66ca92ee3b5
#
_cell.length_a   1.000
_cell.length_b   1.000
_cell.length_c   1.000
_cell.angle_alpha   90.00
_cell.angle_beta   90.00
_cell.angle_gamma   90.00
#
_symmetry.space_group_name_H-M   'P 1'
#
loop_
_entity.id
_entity.type
_entity.pdbx_description
1 polymer ?
#
loop_
_entity_poly.entity_id
_entity_poly.type
_entity_poly.pdbx_seq_one_letter_code
_entity_poly.pdbx_strand_id
1 'polypeptide(L)'
;MALTDKLTAIADAIRAKNGGADKLTLAQMPEKIAAIQTGTDTGDATAAAGDVRKGKTAYAKGQKLVGTLEESGGGSSAYVVGAPVLFTLTGWDTAEQGTTYTLTAEGYKIGENGVQLGLPSDSSTVNTQAVIAAALTIVNTKVTAPDKEKNVAGFTEITISAVNAPSRDLTVAIFGLEEAERVTVTEPVIEGIPAPVARKYPAKVVREGRQFTGTVAWSPSAVAFNYATVYTATITLKAKVGYTFDGVAENFFTAAGAASVSNAANSGVVTAVYPATAEKGAKS
;
A
#
# COMPACT_ATOMS: atom_id res chain seq x y z
N MET A 1 -29.49 -27.49 66.53
CA MET A 1 -29.52 -26.02 66.16
C MET A 1 -30.96 -25.60 66.27
N ALA A 2 -31.25 -24.71 67.18
CA ALA A 2 -32.63 -24.20 67.39
C ALA A 2 -33.12 -23.35 66.18
N LEU A 3 -34.42 -23.23 66.03
CA LEU A 3 -35.00 -22.42 64.96
C LEU A 3 -34.51 -20.93 65.03
N THR A 4 -34.39 -20.44 66.26
CA THR A 4 -33.83 -19.10 66.55
C THR A 4 -32.40 -18.90 66.00
N ASP A 5 -31.54 -19.95 66.12
CA ASP A 5 -30.18 -19.87 65.63
C ASP A 5 -30.14 -19.77 64.11
N LYS A 6 -31.01 -20.49 63.41
CA LYS A 6 -31.13 -20.44 61.94
C LYS A 6 -31.65 -19.07 61.49
N LEU A 7 -32.64 -18.52 62.15
CA LEU A 7 -33.18 -17.18 61.82
C LEU A 7 -32.14 -16.09 62.08
N THR A 8 -31.39 -16.19 63.17
CA THR A 8 -30.28 -15.24 63.43
C THR A 8 -29.22 -15.33 62.35
N ALA A 9 -28.83 -16.53 61.94
CA ALA A 9 -27.84 -16.73 60.87
C ALA A 9 -28.31 -16.12 59.51
N ILE A 10 -29.61 -16.25 59.17
CA ILE A 10 -30.20 -15.63 57.99
C ILE A 10 -30.17 -14.09 58.10
N ALA A 11 -30.56 -13.56 59.28
CA ALA A 11 -30.51 -12.10 59.52
C ALA A 11 -29.09 -11.54 59.40
N ASP A 12 -28.09 -12.30 59.92
CA ASP A 12 -26.68 -11.91 59.82
C ASP A 12 -26.20 -11.92 58.35
N ALA A 13 -26.57 -12.93 57.56
CA ALA A 13 -26.23 -13.00 56.14
C ALA A 13 -26.84 -11.86 55.33
N ILE A 14 -28.06 -11.47 55.59
CA ILE A 14 -28.75 -10.32 54.96
C ILE A 14 -28.02 -9.00 55.31
N ARG A 15 -27.66 -8.84 56.63
CA ARG A 15 -26.92 -7.63 57.05
C ARG A 15 -25.56 -7.53 56.40
N ALA A 16 -24.84 -8.67 56.32
CA ALA A 16 -23.53 -8.71 55.66
C ALA A 16 -23.61 -8.25 54.20
N LYS A 17 -24.71 -8.51 53.49
CA LYS A 17 -24.90 -8.10 52.10
C LYS A 17 -25.40 -6.64 51.96
N ASN A 18 -26.18 -6.10 52.89
CA ASN A 18 -26.78 -4.78 52.85
C ASN A 18 -25.96 -3.74 53.64
N GLY A 19 -24.88 -4.11 54.30
CA GLY A 19 -24.05 -3.22 55.12
C GLY A 19 -24.71 -2.71 56.39
N GLY A 20 -25.85 -3.27 56.80
CA GLY A 20 -26.62 -2.84 57.98
C GLY A 20 -26.09 -3.48 59.26
N ALA A 21 -26.11 -2.71 60.38
CA ALA A 21 -25.72 -3.22 61.71
C ALA A 21 -26.95 -3.53 62.61
N ASP A 22 -28.15 -3.12 62.27
CA ASP A 22 -29.35 -3.24 63.09
C ASP A 22 -29.91 -4.64 63.11
N LYS A 23 -30.51 -5.03 64.24
CA LYS A 23 -31.20 -6.33 64.35
C LYS A 23 -32.40 -6.37 63.42
N LEU A 24 -32.47 -7.38 62.54
CA LEU A 24 -33.62 -7.58 61.67
C LEU A 24 -34.68 -8.45 62.34
N THR A 25 -35.93 -8.00 62.27
CA THR A 25 -37.09 -8.84 62.61
C THR A 25 -37.48 -9.70 61.42
N LEU A 26 -38.18 -10.79 61.67
CA LEU A 26 -38.63 -11.72 60.64
C LEU A 26 -39.49 -10.99 59.56
N ALA A 27 -40.27 -10.00 59.98
CA ALA A 27 -41.11 -9.20 59.11
C ALA A 27 -40.29 -8.29 58.16
N GLN A 28 -39.11 -7.85 58.55
CA GLN A 28 -38.23 -6.99 57.78
C GLN A 28 -37.32 -7.76 56.78
N MET A 29 -37.14 -9.05 56.98
CA MET A 29 -36.24 -9.86 56.18
C MET A 29 -36.60 -9.87 54.67
N PRO A 30 -37.86 -10.06 54.25
CA PRO A 30 -38.25 -10.06 52.84
C PRO A 30 -37.88 -8.76 52.12
N GLU A 31 -38.15 -7.60 52.72
CA GLU A 31 -37.84 -6.28 52.17
C GLU A 31 -36.32 -6.11 52.05
N LYS A 32 -35.57 -6.49 53.08
CA LYS A 32 -34.11 -6.38 53.06
C LYS A 32 -33.44 -7.36 52.07
N ILE A 33 -34.03 -8.53 51.83
CA ILE A 33 -33.56 -9.48 50.78
C ILE A 33 -33.83 -8.84 49.40
N ALA A 34 -34.98 -8.23 49.18
CA ALA A 34 -35.29 -7.58 47.91
C ALA A 34 -34.36 -6.37 47.62
N ALA A 35 -33.83 -5.76 48.67
CA ALA A 35 -32.87 -4.66 48.56
C ALA A 35 -31.41 -5.10 48.37
N ILE A 36 -31.12 -6.42 48.41
CA ILE A 36 -29.75 -6.91 48.10
C ILE A 36 -29.45 -6.66 46.62
N GLN A 37 -28.47 -5.84 46.38
CA GLN A 37 -27.97 -5.63 45.03
C GLN A 37 -27.25 -6.88 44.53
N THR A 38 -27.79 -7.54 43.52
CA THR A 38 -27.19 -8.68 42.85
C THR A 38 -26.45 -8.19 41.58
N GLY A 39 -25.15 -8.29 41.62
CA GLY A 39 -24.28 -7.86 40.53
C GLY A 39 -23.28 -6.78 40.97
N THR A 40 -22.44 -6.34 40.01
CA THR A 40 -21.53 -5.21 40.23
C THR A 40 -22.32 -3.93 40.21
N ASP A 41 -22.18 -3.09 41.27
CA ASP A 41 -22.78 -1.77 41.29
C ASP A 41 -22.16 -0.92 40.19
N THR A 42 -22.96 -0.48 39.24
CA THR A 42 -22.57 0.42 38.14
C THR A 42 -23.29 1.76 38.25
N GLY A 43 -23.82 2.09 39.42
CA GLY A 43 -24.61 3.30 39.65
C GLY A 43 -23.82 4.60 39.47
N ASP A 44 -22.52 4.54 39.76
CA ASP A 44 -21.55 5.61 39.60
C ASP A 44 -20.92 5.67 38.20
N ALA A 45 -21.20 4.69 37.33
CA ALA A 45 -20.63 4.66 36.00
C ALA A 45 -21.18 5.82 35.15
N THR A 46 -20.27 6.58 34.53
CA THR A 46 -20.56 7.76 33.72
C THR A 46 -20.61 7.46 32.21
N ALA A 47 -20.21 6.25 31.78
CA ALA A 47 -20.17 5.86 30.38
C ALA A 47 -21.56 5.97 29.72
N ALA A 48 -21.60 6.53 28.53
CA ALA A 48 -22.74 6.59 27.63
C ALA A 48 -22.53 5.70 26.41
N ALA A 49 -23.55 5.46 25.59
CA ALA A 49 -23.41 4.66 24.36
C ALA A 49 -22.36 5.22 23.40
N GLY A 50 -22.17 6.55 23.36
CA GLY A 50 -21.14 7.23 22.57
C GLY A 50 -19.71 7.00 23.02
N ASP A 51 -19.49 6.47 24.24
CA ASP A 51 -18.15 6.17 24.76
C ASP A 51 -17.75 4.72 24.51
N VAL A 52 -18.68 3.91 24.00
CA VAL A 52 -18.49 2.48 23.73
C VAL A 52 -18.45 2.25 22.23
N ARG A 53 -17.42 1.56 21.75
CA ARG A 53 -17.25 1.26 20.31
C ARG A 53 -18.48 0.54 19.75
N LYS A 54 -18.91 0.90 18.55
CA LYS A 54 -19.98 0.22 17.82
C LYS A 54 -19.74 -1.28 17.75
N GLY A 55 -20.79 -2.05 18.08
CA GLY A 55 -20.71 -3.51 18.17
C GLY A 55 -20.12 -4.06 19.47
N LYS A 56 -19.69 -3.21 20.40
CA LYS A 56 -19.34 -3.59 21.78
C LYS A 56 -20.44 -3.20 22.74
N THR A 57 -20.47 -3.84 23.90
CA THR A 57 -21.44 -3.52 24.96
C THR A 57 -20.74 -3.25 26.27
N ALA A 58 -21.31 -2.36 27.06
CA ALA A 58 -20.90 -2.07 28.44
C ALA A 58 -22.11 -2.07 29.36
N TYR A 59 -21.90 -1.99 30.67
CA TYR A 59 -22.98 -1.79 31.66
C TYR A 59 -22.67 -0.54 32.45
N ALA A 60 -23.63 0.38 32.50
CA ALA A 60 -23.57 1.58 33.30
C ALA A 60 -24.96 1.87 33.87
N LYS A 61 -25.01 2.36 35.13
CA LYS A 61 -26.27 2.68 35.84
C LYS A 61 -27.28 1.54 35.84
N GLY A 62 -26.79 0.30 35.97
CA GLY A 62 -27.63 -0.88 35.96
C GLY A 62 -28.17 -1.29 34.59
N GLN A 63 -27.85 -0.57 33.50
CA GLN A 63 -28.35 -0.84 32.15
C GLN A 63 -27.24 -1.29 31.21
N LYS A 64 -27.62 -2.16 30.27
CA LYS A 64 -26.72 -2.56 29.17
C LYS A 64 -26.68 -1.48 28.12
N LEU A 65 -25.51 -0.92 27.86
CA LEU A 65 -25.26 0.01 26.76
C LEU A 65 -24.79 -0.74 25.53
N VAL A 66 -25.33 -0.40 24.37
CA VAL A 66 -24.81 -0.82 23.07
C VAL A 66 -24.02 0.34 22.51
N GLY A 67 -22.75 0.12 22.22
CA GLY A 67 -21.85 1.15 21.73
C GLY A 67 -22.30 1.73 20.40
N THR A 68 -22.24 3.04 20.31
CA THR A 68 -22.51 3.83 19.09
C THR A 68 -21.31 4.62 18.63
N LEU A 69 -20.18 4.56 19.38
CA LEU A 69 -18.94 5.17 18.96
C LEU A 69 -18.50 4.50 17.66
N GLU A 70 -18.75 5.18 16.55
CA GLU A 70 -18.14 4.78 15.28
C GLU A 70 -16.64 4.87 15.49
N GLU A 71 -15.88 3.95 14.88
CA GLU A 71 -14.46 4.15 14.73
C GLU A 71 -14.23 5.29 13.72
N SER A 72 -14.65 6.49 14.10
CA SER A 72 -14.09 7.67 13.51
C SER A 72 -12.66 7.71 14.04
N GLY A 73 -11.68 7.65 13.16
CA GLY A 73 -10.28 7.75 13.49
C GLY A 73 -10.09 8.92 14.45
N GLY A 74 -10.20 8.61 15.74
CA GLY A 74 -10.01 9.58 16.78
C GLY A 74 -8.58 10.04 16.72
N GLY A 75 -8.34 11.31 16.63
CA GLY A 75 -7.12 12.11 16.70
C GLY A 75 -5.80 11.47 17.12
N SER A 76 -5.52 10.31 16.62
CA SER A 76 -4.23 9.72 16.37
C SER A 76 -4.03 9.94 14.89
N SER A 77 -2.96 10.53 14.45
CA SER A 77 -2.57 10.70 13.06
C SER A 77 -3.18 9.57 12.24
N ALA A 78 -4.11 9.89 11.31
CA ALA A 78 -4.79 8.88 10.53
C ALA A 78 -3.70 7.95 9.99
N TYR A 79 -3.68 6.69 10.46
CA TYR A 79 -2.75 5.72 9.92
C TYR A 79 -3.15 5.56 8.47
N VAL A 80 -2.29 6.01 7.58
CA VAL A 80 -2.48 5.83 6.15
C VAL A 80 -2.41 4.34 5.89
N VAL A 81 -3.57 3.73 5.65
CA VAL A 81 -3.69 2.30 5.39
C VAL A 81 -3.52 2.10 3.89
N GLY A 82 -2.56 1.29 3.50
CA GLY A 82 -2.29 0.93 2.11
C GLY A 82 -0.93 0.28 1.98
N ALA A 83 -0.69 -0.40 0.88
CA ALA A 83 0.65 -0.88 0.57
C ALA A 83 1.55 0.33 0.32
N PRO A 84 2.72 0.43 0.97
CA PRO A 84 3.64 1.53 0.72
C PRO A 84 4.29 1.40 -0.65
N VAL A 85 4.61 2.55 -1.24
CA VAL A 85 5.53 2.61 -2.39
C VAL A 85 6.94 2.83 -1.86
N LEU A 86 7.88 1.99 -2.31
CA LEU A 86 9.27 2.05 -1.87
C LEU A 86 10.09 2.97 -2.77
N PHE A 87 10.90 3.81 -2.16
CA PHE A 87 11.81 4.71 -2.86
C PHE A 87 13.20 4.65 -2.24
N THR A 88 14.21 4.70 -3.12
CA THR A 88 15.59 4.91 -2.70
C THR A 88 15.95 6.38 -2.89
N LEU A 89 16.28 7.04 -1.81
CA LEU A 89 16.68 8.44 -1.77
C LEU A 89 18.19 8.51 -1.94
N THR A 90 18.65 9.08 -3.05
CA THR A 90 20.07 9.18 -3.43
C THR A 90 20.44 10.63 -3.70
N GLY A 91 21.69 11.00 -3.50
CA GLY A 91 22.17 12.33 -3.89
C GLY A 91 21.51 13.48 -3.12
N TRP A 92 21.56 13.44 -1.81
CA TRP A 92 21.00 14.46 -0.94
C TRP A 92 21.62 15.84 -1.20
N ASP A 93 20.77 16.85 -1.35
CA ASP A 93 21.22 18.23 -1.43
C ASP A 93 21.58 18.74 -0.04
N THR A 94 22.85 19.12 0.15
CA THR A 94 23.41 19.66 1.40
C THR A 94 23.56 21.17 1.36
N ALA A 95 22.76 21.87 0.56
CA ALA A 95 22.79 23.33 0.47
C ALA A 95 22.59 24.00 1.84
N GLU A 96 23.06 25.24 1.97
CA GLU A 96 23.39 26.00 3.19
C GLU A 96 22.35 26.02 4.34
N GLN A 97 21.14 25.52 4.18
CA GLN A 97 20.07 25.61 5.20
C GLN A 97 19.37 24.29 5.53
N GLY A 98 19.98 23.18 5.28
CA GLY A 98 19.43 21.87 5.63
C GLY A 98 19.52 20.87 4.49
N THR A 99 19.45 19.62 4.84
CA THR A 99 19.50 18.52 3.89
C THR A 99 18.09 18.23 3.41
N THR A 100 17.81 18.47 2.15
CA THR A 100 16.52 18.19 1.52
C THR A 100 16.67 17.22 0.36
N TYR A 101 15.59 16.50 0.08
CA TYR A 101 15.48 15.61 -1.06
C TYR A 101 14.09 15.76 -1.66
N THR A 102 14.00 15.96 -2.97
CA THR A 102 12.72 15.97 -3.67
C THR A 102 12.56 14.66 -4.44
N LEU A 103 11.59 13.88 -4.01
CA LEU A 103 11.18 12.63 -4.62
C LEU A 103 10.04 12.87 -5.61
N THR A 104 10.15 12.33 -6.81
CA THR A 104 9.05 12.31 -7.80
C THR A 104 8.43 10.92 -7.86
N ALA A 105 7.19 10.79 -7.38
CA ALA A 105 6.40 9.57 -7.47
C ALA A 105 5.55 9.61 -8.75
N GLU A 106 6.13 9.15 -9.87
CA GLU A 106 5.44 9.10 -11.17
C GLU A 106 4.27 8.13 -11.13
N GLY A 107 3.13 8.51 -11.70
CA GLY A 107 1.91 7.72 -11.75
C GLY A 107 1.15 7.65 -10.43
N TYR A 108 1.52 8.45 -9.44
CA TYR A 108 0.85 8.49 -8.13
C TYR A 108 0.30 9.87 -7.82
N LYS A 109 -0.83 9.89 -7.11
CA LYS A 109 -1.45 11.05 -6.44
C LYS A 109 -1.49 10.82 -4.94
N ILE A 110 -1.75 11.86 -4.18
CA ILE A 110 -1.95 11.76 -2.73
C ILE A 110 -3.38 11.27 -2.46
N GLY A 111 -3.53 10.23 -1.63
CA GLY A 111 -4.81 9.75 -1.14
C GLY A 111 -5.44 10.70 -0.11
N GLU A 112 -6.69 10.46 0.25
CA GLU A 112 -7.49 11.33 1.14
C GLU A 112 -6.85 11.58 2.51
N ASN A 113 -6.08 10.63 3.02
CA ASN A 113 -5.43 10.72 4.34
C ASN A 113 -4.01 11.35 4.29
N GLY A 114 -3.62 11.91 3.15
CA GLY A 114 -2.28 12.44 2.96
C GLY A 114 -1.22 11.35 2.81
N VAL A 115 0.06 11.73 2.93
CA VAL A 115 1.21 10.82 2.83
C VAL A 115 1.98 10.74 4.13
N GLN A 116 2.50 9.56 4.42
CA GLN A 116 3.34 9.30 5.58
C GLN A 116 4.62 8.58 5.16
N LEU A 117 5.72 8.93 5.82
CA LEU A 117 7.02 8.30 5.62
C LEU A 117 7.24 7.22 6.67
N GLY A 118 7.71 6.07 6.25
CA GLY A 118 8.02 4.96 7.12
C GLY A 118 9.21 4.14 6.62
N LEU A 119 9.44 3.03 7.31
CA LEU A 119 10.46 2.06 6.93
C LEU A 119 9.83 0.93 6.11
N PRO A 120 10.55 0.39 5.10
CA PRO A 120 10.14 -0.86 4.46
C PRO A 120 10.01 -1.99 5.48
N SER A 121 9.07 -2.91 5.27
CA SER A 121 8.85 -4.06 6.17
C SER A 121 10.05 -5.02 6.24
N ASP A 122 10.84 -5.06 5.17
CA ASP A 122 12.06 -5.85 5.02
C ASP A 122 13.34 -5.02 5.13
N SER A 123 13.25 -3.82 5.74
CA SER A 123 14.39 -2.90 5.89
C SER A 123 15.54 -3.58 6.63
N SER A 124 16.72 -3.53 6.04
CA SER A 124 17.94 -3.99 6.73
C SER A 124 18.21 -3.16 7.99
N THR A 125 18.86 -3.77 8.98
CA THR A 125 19.27 -3.04 10.21
C THR A 125 20.06 -1.78 9.90
N VAL A 126 20.94 -1.84 8.90
CA VAL A 126 21.77 -0.70 8.48
C VAL A 126 20.93 0.43 7.90
N ASN A 127 19.94 0.13 7.03
CA ASN A 127 19.04 1.14 6.49
C ASN A 127 18.14 1.72 7.58
N THR A 128 17.60 0.87 8.45
CA THR A 128 16.77 1.30 9.60
C THR A 128 17.50 2.29 10.49
N GLN A 129 18.73 1.98 10.90
CA GLN A 129 19.55 2.87 11.71
C GLN A 129 19.87 4.19 10.99
N ALA A 130 20.16 4.13 9.68
CA ALA A 130 20.46 5.32 8.89
C ALA A 130 19.23 6.24 8.73
N VAL A 131 18.03 5.68 8.48
CA VAL A 131 16.78 6.45 8.41
C VAL A 131 16.43 7.11 9.75
N ILE A 132 16.56 6.37 10.86
CA ILE A 132 16.34 6.89 12.20
C ILE A 132 17.35 8.02 12.52
N ALA A 133 18.63 7.81 12.22
CA ALA A 133 19.68 8.80 12.47
C ALA A 133 19.49 10.07 11.63
N ALA A 134 18.98 9.96 10.40
CA ALA A 134 18.68 11.09 9.53
C ALA A 134 17.50 11.94 10.04
N ALA A 135 16.61 11.37 10.85
CA ALA A 135 15.39 12.02 11.36
C ALA A 135 14.59 12.70 10.23
N LEU A 136 14.11 11.89 9.30
CA LEU A 136 13.42 12.35 8.09
C LEU A 136 12.02 12.89 8.37
N THR A 137 11.64 13.96 7.68
CA THR A 137 10.31 14.56 7.76
C THR A 137 9.86 14.99 6.37
N ILE A 138 8.59 14.74 6.02
CA ILE A 138 7.98 15.31 4.82
C ILE A 138 7.65 16.78 5.12
N VAL A 139 8.22 17.68 4.33
CA VAL A 139 8.06 19.15 4.53
C VAL A 139 7.16 19.78 3.47
N ASN A 140 7.02 19.15 2.30
CA ASN A 140 6.16 19.64 1.25
C ASN A 140 5.71 18.51 0.35
N THR A 141 4.51 18.68 -0.25
CA THR A 141 3.99 17.78 -1.28
C THR A 141 3.30 18.58 -2.36
N LYS A 142 3.46 18.18 -3.61
CA LYS A 142 2.81 18.81 -4.77
C LYS A 142 2.33 17.74 -5.74
N VAL A 143 1.04 17.72 -6.02
CA VAL A 143 0.43 16.81 -6.99
C VAL A 143 0.33 17.51 -8.35
N THR A 144 0.77 16.83 -9.40
CA THR A 144 0.55 17.21 -10.79
C THR A 144 -0.37 16.18 -11.44
N ALA A 145 -1.53 16.63 -11.90
CA ALA A 145 -2.48 15.76 -12.58
C ALA A 145 -1.91 15.24 -13.91
N PRO A 146 -2.38 14.08 -14.40
CA PRO A 146 -1.99 13.59 -15.72
C PRO A 146 -2.46 14.54 -16.82
N ASP A 147 -1.61 14.76 -17.80
CA ASP A 147 -1.92 15.54 -19.00
C ASP A 147 -2.18 14.58 -20.16
N LYS A 148 -3.47 14.32 -20.43
CA LYS A 148 -3.90 13.38 -21.47
C LYS A 148 -3.60 13.89 -22.89
N GLU A 149 -3.54 15.20 -23.09
CA GLU A 149 -3.25 15.79 -24.41
C GLU A 149 -1.77 15.63 -24.77
N LYS A 150 -0.89 15.75 -23.78
CA LYS A 150 0.55 15.54 -23.94
C LYS A 150 1.02 14.12 -23.61
N ASN A 151 0.10 13.22 -23.22
CA ASN A 151 0.39 11.87 -22.80
C ASN A 151 1.46 11.77 -21.70
N VAL A 152 1.33 12.64 -20.69
CA VAL A 152 2.20 12.69 -19.53
C VAL A 152 1.44 12.14 -18.32
N ALA A 153 1.98 11.11 -17.69
CA ALA A 153 1.42 10.59 -16.45
C ALA A 153 1.43 11.65 -15.35
N GLY A 154 0.42 11.62 -14.48
CA GLY A 154 0.43 12.42 -13.26
C GLY A 154 1.57 11.99 -12.35
N PHE A 155 1.99 12.88 -11.47
CA PHE A 155 3.03 12.58 -10.48
C PHE A 155 2.84 13.40 -9.20
N THR A 156 3.42 12.90 -8.13
CA THR A 156 3.51 13.62 -6.86
C THR A 156 4.97 13.90 -6.54
N GLU A 157 5.31 15.16 -6.33
CA GLU A 157 6.59 15.58 -5.76
C GLU A 157 6.45 15.61 -4.23
N ILE A 158 7.38 14.96 -3.53
CA ILE A 158 7.43 14.89 -2.07
C ILE A 158 8.80 15.42 -1.64
N THR A 159 8.82 16.54 -0.95
CA THR A 159 10.05 17.08 -0.40
C THR A 159 10.25 16.54 1.02
N ILE A 160 11.37 15.89 1.23
CA ILE A 160 11.77 15.28 2.50
C ILE A 160 12.96 16.06 3.05
N SER A 161 12.90 16.47 4.30
CA SER A 161 14.01 17.07 5.02
C SER A 161 14.63 16.06 5.98
N ALA A 162 15.94 16.07 6.08
CA ALA A 162 16.71 15.32 7.08
C ALA A 162 17.33 16.28 8.09
N VAL A 163 17.19 15.99 9.38
CA VAL A 163 17.86 16.78 10.44
C VAL A 163 19.37 16.55 10.38
N ASN A 164 19.79 15.31 10.11
CA ASN A 164 21.19 14.96 9.94
C ASN A 164 21.41 14.45 8.50
N ALA A 165 22.40 15.01 7.83
CA ALA A 165 22.75 14.63 6.47
C ALA A 165 23.02 13.12 6.37
N PRO A 166 22.27 12.37 5.53
CA PRO A 166 22.55 10.96 5.30
C PRO A 166 23.92 10.76 4.67
N SER A 167 24.69 9.82 5.17
CA SER A 167 26.00 9.46 4.63
C SER A 167 25.92 8.37 3.56
N ARG A 168 24.72 7.93 3.20
CA ARG A 168 24.41 6.86 2.24
C ARG A 168 23.02 7.01 1.66
N ASP A 169 22.73 6.25 0.63
CA ASP A 169 21.37 6.11 0.11
C ASP A 169 20.46 5.48 1.17
N LEU A 170 19.23 5.98 1.24
CA LEU A 170 18.20 5.51 2.17
C LEU A 170 17.03 4.93 1.40
N THR A 171 16.56 3.75 1.80
CA THR A 171 15.31 3.20 1.31
C THR A 171 14.19 3.49 2.30
N VAL A 172 13.15 4.16 1.82
CA VAL A 172 11.98 4.56 2.60
C VAL A 172 10.70 4.01 2.00
N ALA A 173 9.69 3.87 2.84
CA ALA A 173 8.33 3.52 2.44
C ALA A 173 7.45 4.77 2.53
N ILE A 174 6.76 5.13 1.45
CA ILE A 174 5.77 6.21 1.43
C ILE A 174 4.38 5.56 1.40
N PHE A 175 3.62 5.79 2.45
CA PHE A 175 2.23 5.39 2.58
C PHE A 175 1.29 6.51 2.10
N GLY A 176 0.08 6.15 1.66
CA GLY A 176 -0.94 7.10 1.23
C GLY A 176 -0.79 7.63 -0.18
N LEU A 177 0.09 7.04 -0.97
CA LEU A 177 0.10 7.22 -2.41
C LEU A 177 -0.93 6.28 -3.05
N GLU A 178 -1.75 6.81 -3.94
CA GLU A 178 -2.71 6.08 -4.76
C GLU A 178 -2.31 6.20 -6.23
N GLU A 179 -2.60 5.19 -7.05
CA GLU A 179 -2.38 5.31 -8.49
C GLU A 179 -3.19 6.49 -9.04
N ALA A 180 -2.54 7.37 -9.79
CA ALA A 180 -3.19 8.42 -10.54
C ALA A 180 -3.99 7.83 -11.73
N GLU A 181 -4.83 8.62 -12.36
CA GLU A 181 -5.49 8.23 -13.60
C GLU A 181 -4.43 7.87 -14.66
N ARG A 182 -4.60 6.71 -15.31
CA ARG A 182 -3.63 6.20 -16.29
C ARG A 182 -3.80 6.89 -17.64
N VAL A 183 -2.69 7.08 -18.31
CA VAL A 183 -2.62 7.62 -19.68
C VAL A 183 -2.33 6.48 -20.65
N THR A 184 -2.99 6.47 -21.81
CA THR A 184 -2.76 5.46 -22.85
C THR A 184 -1.32 5.56 -23.37
N VAL A 185 -0.68 4.40 -23.57
CA VAL A 185 0.64 4.31 -24.21
C VAL A 185 0.58 4.88 -25.63
N THR A 186 1.52 5.77 -25.94
CA THR A 186 1.62 6.46 -27.25
C THR A 186 3.00 6.33 -27.89
N GLU A 187 3.95 5.66 -27.22
CA GLU A 187 5.25 5.31 -27.81
C GLU A 187 5.10 4.09 -28.69
N PRO A 188 5.14 4.22 -30.06
CA PRO A 188 4.92 3.07 -30.93
C PRO A 188 6.20 2.25 -31.15
N VAL A 189 7.38 2.83 -30.90
CA VAL A 189 8.65 2.19 -31.24
C VAL A 189 9.12 1.32 -30.08
N ILE A 190 9.30 0.04 -30.35
CA ILE A 190 9.91 -0.89 -29.40
C ILE A 190 11.41 -0.94 -29.68
N GLU A 191 12.19 -0.40 -28.75
CA GLU A 191 13.65 -0.36 -28.85
C GLU A 191 14.33 -1.56 -28.17
N GLY A 192 15.60 -1.78 -28.50
CA GLY A 192 16.42 -2.82 -27.85
C GLY A 192 16.29 -4.21 -28.45
N ILE A 193 15.53 -4.36 -29.55
CA ILE A 193 15.37 -5.62 -30.29
C ILE A 193 16.02 -5.47 -31.65
N PRO A 194 17.33 -5.72 -31.81
CA PRO A 194 17.96 -5.71 -33.11
C PRO A 194 17.46 -6.86 -33.99
N ALA A 195 17.41 -6.63 -35.31
CA ALA A 195 17.08 -7.69 -36.26
C ALA A 195 18.00 -8.90 -36.06
N PRO A 196 17.49 -10.14 -36.19
CA PRO A 196 18.27 -11.36 -36.07
C PRO A 196 19.47 -11.39 -37.04
N VAL A 197 20.66 -11.65 -36.51
CA VAL A 197 21.86 -11.86 -37.29
C VAL A 197 22.45 -13.22 -36.92
N ALA A 198 22.76 -14.06 -37.92
CA ALA A 198 23.30 -15.38 -37.69
C ALA A 198 24.50 -15.36 -36.71
N ARG A 199 24.54 -16.29 -35.75
CA ARG A 199 25.52 -16.44 -34.67
C ARG A 199 25.51 -15.34 -33.60
N LYS A 200 24.64 -14.34 -33.66
CA LYS A 200 24.40 -13.38 -32.57
C LYS A 200 23.37 -13.93 -31.58
N TYR A 201 23.45 -13.48 -30.30
CA TYR A 201 22.53 -13.88 -29.26
C TYR A 201 21.22 -13.09 -29.38
N PRO A 202 20.06 -13.75 -29.19
CA PRO A 202 18.76 -13.09 -29.17
C PRO A 202 18.64 -12.12 -27.99
N ALA A 203 18.04 -10.94 -28.24
CA ALA A 203 17.60 -10.05 -27.17
C ALA A 203 16.51 -10.75 -26.34
N LYS A 204 16.53 -10.61 -25.02
CA LYS A 204 15.55 -11.19 -24.10
C LYS A 204 14.63 -10.16 -23.48
N VAL A 205 15.01 -8.89 -23.53
CA VAL A 205 14.27 -7.75 -22.99
C VAL A 205 14.29 -6.60 -23.99
N VAL A 206 13.27 -5.77 -23.96
CA VAL A 206 13.27 -4.50 -24.68
C VAL A 206 14.12 -3.48 -23.94
N ARG A 207 14.60 -2.43 -24.62
CA ARG A 207 15.15 -1.28 -23.92
C ARG A 207 14.05 -0.65 -23.07
N GLU A 208 14.37 -0.33 -21.84
CA GLU A 208 13.44 0.37 -20.97
C GLU A 208 13.06 1.73 -21.57
N GLY A 209 11.78 1.86 -21.93
CA GLY A 209 11.18 3.09 -22.43
C GLY A 209 10.62 3.94 -21.30
N ARG A 210 10.07 5.09 -21.68
CA ARG A 210 9.39 5.99 -20.74
C ARG A 210 8.07 5.39 -20.25
N GLN A 211 7.30 4.74 -21.14
CA GLN A 211 5.93 4.30 -20.88
C GLN A 211 5.80 2.80 -20.59
N PHE A 212 6.75 1.99 -21.03
CA PHE A 212 6.70 0.54 -20.84
C PHE A 212 8.09 -0.10 -20.73
N THR A 213 8.09 -1.32 -20.21
CA THR A 213 9.18 -2.29 -20.25
C THR A 213 8.68 -3.54 -20.95
N GLY A 214 9.54 -4.55 -21.21
CA GLY A 214 9.04 -5.81 -21.77
C GLY A 214 10.09 -6.90 -21.89
N THR A 215 9.58 -8.10 -22.17
CA THR A 215 10.37 -9.31 -22.40
C THR A 215 10.16 -9.80 -23.83
N VAL A 216 11.13 -10.55 -24.34
CA VAL A 216 11.13 -11.07 -25.72
C VAL A 216 11.34 -12.56 -25.70
N ALA A 217 10.45 -13.31 -26.35
CA ALA A 217 10.60 -14.73 -26.66
C ALA A 217 10.72 -14.91 -28.17
N TRP A 218 11.65 -15.78 -28.61
CA TRP A 218 11.94 -16.03 -30.00
C TRP A 218 11.46 -17.40 -30.45
N SER A 219 10.90 -17.47 -31.65
CA SER A 219 10.52 -18.70 -32.33
C SER A 219 11.15 -18.72 -33.73
N PRO A 220 11.88 -19.79 -34.09
CA PRO A 220 12.30 -20.89 -33.25
C PRO A 220 13.22 -20.44 -32.10
N SER A 221 13.15 -21.13 -30.97
CA SER A 221 14.05 -20.85 -29.83
C SER A 221 15.48 -21.21 -30.19
N ALA A 222 16.40 -20.30 -29.86
CA ALA A 222 17.85 -20.52 -30.15
C ALA A 222 18.71 -19.80 -29.10
N VAL A 223 19.85 -20.42 -28.76
CA VAL A 223 20.90 -19.78 -27.94
C VAL A 223 21.58 -18.67 -28.75
N ALA A 224 21.87 -18.93 -30.02
CA ALA A 224 22.32 -17.96 -31.00
C ALA A 224 21.52 -18.19 -32.29
N PHE A 225 21.22 -17.13 -33.04
CA PHE A 225 20.48 -17.24 -34.29
C PHE A 225 21.22 -18.14 -35.32
N ASN A 226 20.44 -19.01 -35.97
CA ASN A 226 20.94 -19.87 -37.04
C ASN A 226 21.07 -19.08 -38.37
N TYR A 227 21.72 -19.65 -39.36
CA TYR A 227 21.73 -19.17 -40.74
C TYR A 227 20.41 -19.49 -41.46
N ALA A 228 20.06 -18.73 -42.47
CA ALA A 228 18.92 -18.94 -43.38
C ALA A 228 17.62 -19.24 -42.63
N THR A 229 17.38 -18.60 -41.51
CA THR A 229 16.25 -18.88 -40.62
C THR A 229 15.43 -17.64 -40.40
N VAL A 230 14.11 -17.73 -40.59
CA VAL A 230 13.12 -16.71 -40.22
C VAL A 230 12.86 -16.82 -38.73
N TYR A 231 12.92 -15.70 -38.04
CA TYR A 231 12.60 -15.63 -36.62
C TYR A 231 11.41 -14.73 -36.36
N THR A 232 10.57 -15.18 -35.44
CA THR A 232 9.46 -14.40 -34.89
C THR A 232 9.74 -14.06 -33.44
N ALA A 233 9.68 -12.78 -33.10
CA ALA A 233 9.71 -12.32 -31.72
C ALA A 233 8.29 -12.15 -31.18
N THR A 234 7.96 -12.82 -30.08
CA THR A 234 6.81 -12.50 -29.25
C THR A 234 7.29 -11.58 -28.14
N ILE A 235 6.84 -10.35 -28.16
CA ILE A 235 7.24 -9.28 -27.23
C ILE A 235 6.07 -9.07 -26.28
N THR A 236 6.31 -9.24 -24.97
CA THR A 236 5.31 -8.97 -23.94
C THR A 236 5.69 -7.69 -23.22
N LEU A 237 4.99 -6.62 -23.54
CA LEU A 237 5.17 -5.30 -22.93
C LEU A 237 4.39 -5.22 -21.61
N LYS A 238 4.93 -4.49 -20.66
CA LYS A 238 4.31 -4.13 -19.38
C LYS A 238 4.31 -2.62 -19.25
N ALA A 239 3.15 -2.01 -19.18
CA ALA A 239 3.03 -0.57 -18.94
C ALA A 239 3.63 -0.22 -17.56
N LYS A 240 4.32 0.91 -17.51
CA LYS A 240 4.80 1.50 -16.25
C LYS A 240 3.64 2.12 -15.48
N VAL A 241 3.87 2.43 -14.21
CA VAL A 241 2.88 3.10 -13.36
C VAL A 241 2.45 4.41 -14.03
N GLY A 242 1.16 4.70 -14.00
CA GLY A 242 0.56 5.86 -14.68
C GLY A 242 0.24 5.64 -16.17
N TYR A 243 0.59 4.49 -16.76
CA TYR A 243 0.29 4.16 -18.15
C TYR A 243 -0.58 2.90 -18.28
N THR A 244 -1.29 2.79 -19.41
CA THR A 244 -2.14 1.63 -19.75
C THR A 244 -2.07 1.34 -21.24
N PHE A 245 -2.30 0.08 -21.61
CA PHE A 245 -2.52 -0.29 -23.01
C PHE A 245 -3.98 -0.11 -23.44
N ASP A 246 -4.89 0.19 -22.51
CA ASP A 246 -6.28 0.51 -22.87
C ASP A 246 -6.30 1.74 -23.79
N GLY A 247 -6.99 1.62 -24.93
CA GLY A 247 -7.01 2.64 -25.96
C GLY A 247 -5.89 2.54 -27.02
N VAL A 248 -4.92 1.62 -26.86
CA VAL A 248 -3.91 1.34 -27.89
C VAL A 248 -4.57 0.64 -29.07
N ALA A 249 -4.35 1.15 -30.29
CA ALA A 249 -4.92 0.60 -31.51
C ALA A 249 -4.30 -0.76 -31.87
N GLU A 250 -5.02 -1.53 -32.69
CA GLU A 250 -4.47 -2.69 -33.37
C GLU A 250 -3.30 -2.27 -34.29
N ASN A 251 -2.24 -3.08 -34.34
CA ASN A 251 -1.04 -2.85 -35.16
C ASN A 251 -0.34 -1.50 -34.88
N PHE A 252 -0.41 -1.05 -33.65
CA PHE A 252 0.17 0.24 -33.22
C PHE A 252 1.70 0.22 -33.14
N PHE A 253 2.28 -0.91 -32.69
CA PHE A 253 3.70 -0.97 -32.38
C PHE A 253 4.56 -1.24 -33.63
N THR A 254 5.82 -0.81 -33.54
CA THR A 254 6.86 -1.04 -34.56
C THR A 254 8.12 -1.60 -33.91
N ALA A 255 8.85 -2.43 -34.64
CA ALA A 255 10.15 -2.98 -34.24
C ALA A 255 11.14 -2.89 -35.41
N ALA A 256 12.33 -2.36 -35.15
CA ALA A 256 13.31 -2.08 -36.19
C ALA A 256 13.76 -3.37 -36.91
N GLY A 257 13.73 -3.34 -38.25
CA GLY A 257 14.17 -4.45 -39.11
C GLY A 257 13.20 -5.62 -39.19
N ALA A 258 12.01 -5.56 -38.57
CA ALA A 258 10.96 -6.55 -38.76
C ALA A 258 10.30 -6.40 -40.14
N ALA A 259 9.97 -7.51 -40.79
CA ALA A 259 9.19 -7.54 -42.02
C ALA A 259 7.69 -7.25 -41.78
N SER A 260 7.18 -7.67 -40.60
CA SER A 260 5.85 -7.33 -40.14
C SER A 260 5.80 -7.26 -38.62
N VAL A 261 4.95 -6.38 -38.09
CA VAL A 261 4.69 -6.24 -36.65
C VAL A 261 3.19 -6.17 -36.48
N SER A 262 2.65 -6.90 -35.50
CA SER A 262 1.22 -6.87 -35.19
C SER A 262 0.99 -6.95 -33.68
N ASN A 263 -0.07 -6.29 -33.23
CA ASN A 263 -0.64 -6.42 -31.89
C ASN A 263 -2.17 -6.28 -31.99
N ALA A 264 -2.90 -6.95 -31.09
CA ALA A 264 -4.32 -6.70 -30.93
C ALA A 264 -4.56 -5.32 -30.28
N ALA A 265 -5.75 -4.74 -30.49
CA ALA A 265 -6.15 -3.54 -29.77
C ALA A 265 -6.13 -3.78 -28.24
N ASN A 266 -5.79 -2.75 -27.47
CA ASN A 266 -5.71 -2.78 -26.01
C ASN A 266 -4.71 -3.81 -25.46
N SER A 267 -3.67 -4.16 -26.21
CA SER A 267 -2.75 -5.24 -25.87
C SER A 267 -1.31 -4.78 -25.88
N GLY A 268 -0.55 -5.19 -24.87
CA GLY A 268 0.91 -5.09 -24.82
C GLY A 268 1.63 -6.32 -25.41
N VAL A 269 0.90 -7.28 -26.00
CA VAL A 269 1.53 -8.44 -26.67
C VAL A 269 1.70 -8.13 -28.15
N VAL A 270 2.95 -8.16 -28.60
CA VAL A 270 3.34 -7.77 -29.98
C VAL A 270 4.08 -8.92 -30.62
N THR A 271 3.71 -9.23 -31.86
CA THR A 271 4.40 -10.22 -32.70
C THR A 271 5.18 -9.51 -33.79
N ALA A 272 6.50 -9.72 -33.84
CA ALA A 272 7.36 -9.17 -34.89
C ALA A 272 8.03 -10.30 -35.67
N VAL A 273 7.80 -10.36 -36.98
CA VAL A 273 8.40 -11.33 -37.89
C VAL A 273 9.57 -10.69 -38.60
N TYR A 274 10.72 -11.32 -38.55
CA TYR A 274 11.95 -10.80 -39.17
C TYR A 274 12.30 -11.57 -40.44
N PRO A 275 12.98 -10.92 -41.42
CA PRO A 275 13.53 -11.62 -42.56
C PRO A 275 14.46 -12.77 -42.14
N ALA A 276 14.64 -13.74 -43.03
CA ALA A 276 15.62 -14.80 -42.81
C ALA A 276 17.01 -14.22 -42.56
N THR A 277 17.72 -14.78 -41.60
CA THR A 277 19.14 -14.47 -41.37
C THR A 277 19.96 -14.86 -42.62
N ALA A 278 21.11 -14.22 -42.80
CA ALA A 278 22.02 -14.50 -43.91
C ALA A 278 22.35 -15.98 -44.07
N GLU A 279 22.57 -16.42 -45.30
CA GLU A 279 23.06 -17.77 -45.58
C GLU A 279 24.49 -17.94 -45.12
N LYS A 280 24.89 -19.21 -44.84
CA LYS A 280 26.28 -19.51 -44.48
C LYS A 280 27.21 -19.26 -45.66
N GLY A 281 28.13 -18.31 -45.49
CA GLY A 281 29.08 -17.92 -46.54
C GLY A 281 28.68 -16.70 -47.36
N ALA A 282 27.54 -16.08 -47.12
CA ALA A 282 27.21 -14.77 -47.70
C ALA A 282 28.21 -13.72 -47.17
N LYS A 283 28.85 -12.98 -48.05
CA LYS A 283 29.70 -11.83 -47.67
C LYS A 283 28.80 -10.70 -47.29
N SER A 284 29.02 -10.14 -46.11
CA SER A 284 28.36 -8.94 -45.63
C SER A 284 28.85 -7.70 -46.33
#